data_a047d40512109219290bbc9b61805b9f
#
_entry.id   a047d40512109219290bbc9b61805b9f
#
_cell.length_a   1.000
_cell.length_b   1.000
_cell.length_c   1.000
_cell.angle_alpha   90.00
_cell.angle_beta   90.00
_cell.angle_gamma   90.00
#
_symmetry.space_group_name_H-M   'P 1'
#
loop_
_entity.id
_entity.type
_entity.pdbx_description
1 polymer ?
#
loop_
_entity_poly.entity_id
_entity_poly.type
_entity_poly.pdbx_seq_one_letter_code
_entity_poly.pdbx_strand_id
1 'polypeptide(L)'
;MTKNPLVGTSWLAVDGIENIEDIAVTAEFNEFTVSGSSGCNTYHAQYKIDGTQLRLSGPVAITRKMCPDLQMAVETEFLRQLNCTTTFRLCGDRLELAGEDGRLLLALQRISVDDLLGEWRVLSLHVPERKAIVSVSGGLYVNFDRSHVFGNSGCNTFQGLWSLKGKKMRIGKLATTSKECEEDIMTQEKAMLHALGAVESWRLTGEVLHLLRGDGGISLSLFKSEVKKQANSTSREGE
;
A
#
# COMPACT_ATOMS: atom_id res chain seq x y z
N MET A 1 4.65 -2.88 32.57
CA MET A 1 4.23 -1.97 31.48
C MET A 1 3.68 -2.82 30.37
N THR A 2 2.42 -2.71 30.05
CA THR A 2 1.81 -3.45 28.92
C THR A 2 2.38 -2.90 27.61
N LYS A 3 2.91 -3.80 26.78
CA LYS A 3 3.48 -3.44 25.47
C LYS A 3 2.39 -2.80 24.61
N ASN A 4 2.65 -1.62 24.05
CA ASN A 4 1.71 -0.97 23.15
C ASN A 4 1.48 -1.86 21.90
N PRO A 5 0.25 -2.39 21.71
CA PRO A 5 -0.03 -3.37 20.66
C PRO A 5 -0.04 -2.77 19.26
N LEU A 6 -0.07 -1.44 19.13
CA LEU A 6 -0.09 -0.75 17.83
C LEU A 6 1.30 -0.48 17.25
N VAL A 7 2.36 -0.53 18.07
CA VAL A 7 3.72 -0.21 17.60
C VAL A 7 4.18 -1.14 16.49
N GLY A 8 4.64 -0.55 15.40
CA GLY A 8 5.13 -1.27 14.21
C GLY A 8 4.02 -1.81 13.31
N THR A 9 2.77 -1.36 13.51
CA THR A 9 1.63 -1.77 12.70
C THR A 9 1.21 -0.70 11.70
N SER A 10 0.70 -1.13 10.56
CA SER A 10 0.19 -0.27 9.48
C SER A 10 -1.25 -0.64 9.15
N TRP A 11 -2.07 0.37 8.90
CA TRP A 11 -3.51 0.25 8.78
C TRP A 11 -4.03 1.05 7.60
N LEU A 12 -5.08 0.56 6.94
CA LEU A 12 -5.89 1.25 5.94
C LEU A 12 -7.27 1.53 6.53
N ALA A 13 -7.73 2.77 6.50
CA ALA A 13 -9.09 3.09 6.90
C ALA A 13 -10.08 2.51 5.87
N VAL A 14 -11.11 1.83 6.38
CA VAL A 14 -12.08 1.09 5.57
C VAL A 14 -13.53 1.46 5.89
N ASP A 15 -13.75 2.22 6.98
CA ASP A 15 -15.07 2.62 7.41
C ASP A 15 -15.01 3.85 8.33
N GLY A 16 -16.14 4.56 8.46
CA GLY A 16 -16.30 5.74 9.30
C GLY A 16 -16.26 7.06 8.54
N ILE A 17 -15.89 7.07 7.26
CA ILE A 17 -15.85 8.26 6.40
C ILE A 17 -16.54 7.94 5.07
N GLU A 18 -17.38 8.83 4.61
CA GLU A 18 -18.05 8.70 3.32
C GLU A 18 -17.02 8.70 2.18
N ASN A 19 -17.19 7.81 1.21
CA ASN A 19 -16.31 7.58 0.05
C ASN A 19 -14.85 7.19 0.42
N ILE A 20 -14.65 6.55 1.55
CA ILE A 20 -13.31 6.13 1.98
C ILE A 20 -12.73 5.01 1.10
N GLU A 21 -13.58 4.21 0.45
CA GLU A 21 -13.19 3.09 -0.40
C GLU A 21 -12.35 3.52 -1.60
N ASP A 22 -12.58 4.72 -2.13
CA ASP A 22 -11.88 5.25 -3.30
C ASP A 22 -10.59 6.02 -2.95
N ILE A 23 -10.37 6.30 -1.65
CA ILE A 23 -9.30 7.18 -1.19
C ILE A 23 -8.47 6.51 -0.10
N ALA A 24 -7.18 6.26 -0.39
CA ALA A 24 -6.28 5.63 0.57
C ALA A 24 -5.96 6.54 1.76
N VAL A 25 -6.61 6.28 2.88
CA VAL A 25 -6.28 6.87 4.18
C VAL A 25 -5.57 5.82 5.02
N THR A 26 -4.38 6.12 5.50
CA THR A 26 -3.53 5.13 6.19
C THR A 26 -3.04 5.65 7.53
N ALA A 27 -2.78 4.73 8.47
CA ALA A 27 -2.16 5.03 9.75
C ALA A 27 -1.02 4.04 10.04
N GLU A 28 0.16 4.55 10.34
CA GLU A 28 1.31 3.78 10.80
C GLU A 28 1.66 4.21 12.21
N PHE A 29 1.65 3.27 13.15
CA PHE A 29 1.94 3.53 14.55
C PHE A 29 3.40 3.17 14.86
N ASN A 30 4.16 4.17 15.29
CA ASN A 30 5.46 4.01 15.91
C ASN A 30 5.31 4.13 17.45
N GLU A 31 6.39 4.13 18.19
CA GLU A 31 6.35 4.12 19.66
C GLU A 31 5.56 5.30 20.25
N PHE A 32 5.71 6.50 19.69
CA PHE A 32 5.10 7.74 20.18
C PHE A 32 4.32 8.51 19.12
N THR A 33 4.33 8.04 17.87
CA THR A 33 3.78 8.80 16.75
C THR A 33 2.90 7.93 15.86
N VAL A 34 1.85 8.55 15.32
CA VAL A 34 1.05 8.01 14.23
C VAL A 34 1.20 8.92 13.01
N SER A 35 1.39 8.32 11.85
CA SER A 35 1.57 9.03 10.59
C SER A 35 0.97 8.26 9.42
N GLY A 36 0.70 8.95 8.31
CA GLY A 36 0.18 8.28 7.13
C GLY A 36 -0.33 9.25 6.08
N SER A 37 -1.18 8.74 5.18
CA SER A 37 -1.95 9.53 4.24
C SER A 37 -3.29 9.88 4.85
N SER A 38 -3.71 11.14 4.77
CA SER A 38 -5.05 11.59 5.14
C SER A 38 -6.03 11.59 3.95
N GLY A 39 -5.60 11.07 2.80
CA GLY A 39 -6.35 11.09 1.55
C GLY A 39 -5.72 12.02 0.52
N CYS A 40 -5.51 13.28 0.85
CA CYS A 40 -4.78 14.26 0.03
C CYS A 40 -3.35 14.45 0.51
N ASN A 41 -3.16 14.68 1.79
CA ASN A 41 -1.90 15.05 2.40
C ASN A 41 -1.31 13.92 3.25
N THR A 42 -0.05 14.07 3.62
CA THR A 42 0.59 13.25 4.65
C THR A 42 0.42 13.94 5.99
N TYR A 43 0.06 13.19 7.00
CA TYR A 43 -0.06 13.68 8.37
C TYR A 43 0.94 13.02 9.32
N HIS A 44 1.22 13.70 10.41
CA HIS A 44 2.04 13.22 11.51
C HIS A 44 1.51 13.78 12.83
N ALA A 45 1.31 12.93 13.82
CA ALA A 45 0.83 13.31 15.14
C ALA A 45 1.52 12.49 16.23
N GLN A 46 1.66 13.07 17.41
CA GLN A 46 2.04 12.32 18.62
C GLN A 46 0.80 11.73 19.26
N TYR A 47 0.93 10.56 19.87
CA TYR A 47 -0.15 9.92 20.61
C TYR A 47 0.33 9.30 21.91
N LYS A 48 -0.60 9.05 22.83
CA LYS A 48 -0.40 8.30 24.08
C LYS A 48 -1.43 7.20 24.18
N ILE A 49 -1.00 6.07 24.73
CA ILE A 49 -1.88 4.94 25.08
C ILE A 49 -1.79 4.69 26.59
N ASP A 50 -2.95 4.46 27.19
CA ASP A 50 -3.10 3.93 28.54
C ASP A 50 -4.24 2.88 28.54
N GLY A 51 -3.87 1.61 28.64
CA GLY A 51 -4.81 0.51 28.46
C GLY A 51 -5.45 0.53 27.08
N THR A 52 -6.76 0.76 27.00
CA THR A 52 -7.52 0.92 25.75
C THR A 52 -7.75 2.37 25.37
N GLN A 53 -7.27 3.32 26.18
CA GLN A 53 -7.34 4.73 25.80
C GLN A 53 -6.23 5.09 24.81
N LEU A 54 -6.61 5.82 23.77
CA LEU A 54 -5.70 6.37 22.76
C LEU A 54 -6.08 7.82 22.54
N ARG A 55 -5.15 8.73 22.76
CA ARG A 55 -5.35 10.17 22.53
C ARG A 55 -4.16 10.78 21.82
N LEU A 56 -4.43 11.68 20.89
CA LEU A 56 -3.37 12.52 20.34
C LEU A 56 -2.85 13.46 21.43
N SER A 57 -1.54 13.70 21.46
CA SER A 57 -0.87 14.51 22.48
C SER A 57 -0.30 15.83 21.96
N GLY A 58 -0.92 16.39 20.91
CA GLY A 58 -0.53 17.65 20.30
C GLY A 58 -1.23 17.86 18.96
N PRO A 59 -0.92 18.96 18.27
CA PRO A 59 -1.51 19.24 16.97
C PRO A 59 -1.07 18.21 15.94
N VAL A 60 -1.95 17.93 14.97
CA VAL A 60 -1.62 17.12 13.80
C VAL A 60 -0.91 18.02 12.78
N ALA A 61 0.32 17.67 12.45
CA ALA A 61 1.07 18.31 11.36
C ALA A 61 0.65 17.67 10.03
N ILE A 62 0.38 18.47 9.01
CA ILE A 62 0.01 18.00 7.67
C ILE A 62 0.80 18.76 6.59
N THR A 63 1.04 18.11 5.45
CA THR A 63 1.46 18.82 4.23
C THR A 63 0.27 19.62 3.67
N ARG A 64 0.52 20.53 2.71
CA ARG A 64 -0.52 21.42 2.16
C ARG A 64 -0.55 21.32 0.64
N LYS A 65 -0.85 20.13 0.14
CA LYS A 65 -1.14 19.92 -1.29
C LYS A 65 -2.60 20.29 -1.57
N MET A 66 -2.88 20.78 -2.77
CA MET A 66 -4.23 20.93 -3.28
C MET A 66 -4.61 19.66 -4.01
N CYS A 67 -5.74 19.09 -3.68
CA CYS A 67 -6.30 17.89 -4.28
C CYS A 67 -7.75 18.15 -4.74
N PRO A 68 -8.36 17.25 -5.51
CA PRO A 68 -9.80 17.31 -5.80
C PRO A 68 -10.66 17.37 -4.53
N ASP A 69 -11.80 18.01 -4.62
CA ASP A 69 -12.70 18.31 -3.48
C ASP A 69 -13.03 17.07 -2.64
N LEU A 70 -13.27 15.94 -3.29
CA LEU A 70 -13.56 14.67 -2.59
C LEU A 70 -12.43 14.25 -1.67
N GLN A 71 -11.17 14.32 -2.13
CA GLN A 71 -10.00 13.97 -1.32
C GLN A 71 -9.81 14.94 -0.16
N MET A 72 -10.09 16.23 -0.38
CA MET A 72 -10.03 17.25 0.68
C MET A 72 -11.13 17.04 1.73
N ALA A 73 -12.34 16.64 1.31
CA ALA A 73 -13.42 16.32 2.22
C ALA A 73 -13.11 15.10 3.10
N VAL A 74 -12.60 14.01 2.50
CA VAL A 74 -12.16 12.81 3.20
C VAL A 74 -11.04 13.15 4.19
N GLU A 75 -10.04 13.94 3.79
CA GLU A 75 -8.96 14.40 4.68
C GLU A 75 -9.50 15.15 5.89
N THR A 76 -10.39 16.12 5.66
CA THR A 76 -10.97 16.95 6.72
C THR A 76 -11.70 16.08 7.74
N GLU A 77 -12.52 15.15 7.26
CA GLU A 77 -13.30 14.27 8.12
C GLU A 77 -12.40 13.28 8.86
N PHE A 78 -11.41 12.67 8.19
CA PHE A 78 -10.43 11.79 8.83
C PHE A 78 -9.68 12.48 9.97
N LEU A 79 -9.14 13.67 9.73
CA LEU A 79 -8.38 14.41 10.73
C LEU A 79 -9.27 14.84 11.90
N ARG A 80 -10.53 15.19 11.64
CA ARG A 80 -11.51 15.50 12.68
C ARG A 80 -11.76 14.28 13.57
N GLN A 81 -12.02 13.11 12.96
CA GLN A 81 -12.31 11.88 13.69
C GLN A 81 -11.09 11.37 14.46
N LEU A 82 -9.91 11.46 13.86
CA LEU A 82 -8.65 11.09 14.52
C LEU A 82 -8.41 11.96 15.78
N ASN A 83 -8.69 13.25 15.70
CA ASN A 83 -8.59 14.15 16.86
C ASN A 83 -9.66 13.86 17.95
N CYS A 84 -10.85 13.40 17.56
CA CYS A 84 -11.91 13.02 18.48
C CYS A 84 -11.73 11.62 19.08
N THR A 85 -10.73 10.86 18.64
CA THR A 85 -10.46 9.51 19.16
C THR A 85 -10.01 9.55 20.62
N THR A 86 -10.66 8.74 21.44
CA THR A 86 -10.31 8.60 22.87
C THR A 86 -10.01 7.17 23.26
N THR A 87 -10.54 6.19 22.54
CA THR A 87 -10.35 4.77 22.82
C THR A 87 -10.10 3.98 21.53
N PHE A 88 -9.45 2.83 21.66
CA PHE A 88 -9.28 1.89 20.58
C PHE A 88 -9.61 0.46 21.00
N ARG A 89 -9.99 -0.36 20.03
CA ARG A 89 -10.17 -1.80 20.17
C ARG A 89 -9.52 -2.53 19.00
N LEU A 90 -8.77 -3.59 19.31
CA LEU A 90 -8.21 -4.50 18.31
C LEU A 90 -9.06 -5.77 18.25
N CYS A 91 -9.56 -6.09 17.07
CA CYS A 91 -10.33 -7.29 16.77
C CYS A 91 -9.64 -8.04 15.62
N GLY A 92 -8.63 -8.86 15.94
CA GLY A 92 -7.78 -9.50 14.93
C GLY A 92 -7.04 -8.44 14.10
N ASP A 93 -7.29 -8.42 12.80
CA ASP A 93 -6.70 -7.46 11.85
C ASP A 93 -7.56 -6.21 11.63
N ARG A 94 -8.53 -5.95 12.52
CA ARG A 94 -9.34 -4.73 12.52
C ARG A 94 -9.03 -3.88 13.74
N LEU A 95 -8.71 -2.61 13.52
CA LEU A 95 -8.55 -1.57 14.53
C LEU A 95 -9.75 -0.64 14.48
N GLU A 96 -10.45 -0.52 15.59
CA GLU A 96 -11.58 0.38 15.77
C GLU A 96 -11.16 1.53 16.68
N LEU A 97 -11.41 2.76 16.25
CA LEU A 97 -11.18 3.98 16.99
C LEU A 97 -12.53 4.59 17.36
N ALA A 98 -12.74 4.89 18.63
CA ALA A 98 -14.00 5.41 19.13
C ALA A 98 -13.82 6.72 19.90
N GLY A 99 -14.89 7.52 19.93
CA GLY A 99 -14.99 8.76 20.66
C GLY A 99 -15.28 8.56 22.15
N GLU A 100 -15.41 9.67 22.87
CA GLU A 100 -15.67 9.68 24.32
C GLU A 100 -17.03 9.04 24.68
N ASP A 101 -18.01 9.15 23.78
CA ASP A 101 -19.34 8.53 23.90
C ASP A 101 -19.35 7.03 23.55
N GLY A 102 -18.20 6.45 23.19
CA GLY A 102 -18.05 5.08 22.73
C GLY A 102 -18.50 4.84 21.29
N ARG A 103 -18.93 5.87 20.56
CA ARG A 103 -19.31 5.76 19.16
C ARG A 103 -18.09 5.44 18.31
N LEU A 104 -18.21 4.46 17.41
CA LEU A 104 -17.20 4.17 16.40
C LEU A 104 -17.01 5.39 15.51
N LEU A 105 -15.78 5.86 15.40
CA LEU A 105 -15.37 6.94 14.53
C LEU A 105 -14.72 6.38 13.25
N LEU A 106 -13.69 5.54 13.44
CA LEU A 106 -12.92 4.97 12.32
C LEU A 106 -12.77 3.47 12.52
N ALA A 107 -12.90 2.71 11.45
CA ALA A 107 -12.43 1.35 11.39
C ALA A 107 -11.32 1.22 10.37
N LEU A 108 -10.23 0.56 10.78
CA LEU A 108 -9.06 0.38 9.95
C LEU A 108 -8.71 -1.11 9.85
N GLN A 109 -8.34 -1.56 8.66
CA GLN A 109 -7.86 -2.90 8.37
C GLN A 109 -6.34 -2.92 8.43
N ARG A 110 -5.77 -3.94 9.08
CA ARG A 110 -4.31 -4.11 9.12
C ARG A 110 -3.77 -4.37 7.73
N ILE A 111 -2.70 -3.68 7.39
CA ILE A 111 -1.95 -3.93 6.17
C ILE A 111 -0.78 -4.86 6.51
N SER A 112 -0.74 -6.01 5.88
CA SER A 112 0.27 -7.03 6.10
C SER A 112 1.10 -7.28 4.83
N VAL A 113 2.21 -8.03 4.99
CA VAL A 113 2.97 -8.49 3.83
C VAL A 113 2.14 -9.43 2.94
N ASP A 114 1.21 -10.17 3.55
CA ASP A 114 0.38 -11.13 2.82
C ASP A 114 -0.56 -10.45 1.81
N ASP A 115 -0.92 -9.19 2.03
CA ASP A 115 -1.70 -8.38 1.06
C ASP A 115 -0.94 -8.11 -0.23
N LEU A 116 0.39 -8.11 -0.16
CA LEU A 116 1.27 -7.88 -1.31
C LEU A 116 1.60 -9.16 -2.08
N LEU A 117 1.43 -10.35 -1.45
CA LEU A 117 1.79 -11.61 -2.09
C LEU A 117 0.89 -11.91 -3.29
N GLY A 118 1.46 -12.60 -4.28
CA GLY A 118 0.81 -13.04 -5.49
C GLY A 118 1.16 -12.21 -6.71
N GLU A 119 0.43 -12.44 -7.79
CA GLU A 119 0.66 -11.82 -9.09
C GLU A 119 -0.07 -10.49 -9.23
N TRP A 120 0.65 -9.52 -9.77
CA TRP A 120 0.21 -8.18 -10.05
C TRP A 120 0.48 -7.82 -11.51
N ARG A 121 -0.54 -7.40 -12.24
CA ARG A 121 -0.39 -6.88 -13.60
C ARG A 121 0.05 -5.43 -13.56
N VAL A 122 1.01 -5.08 -14.40
CA VAL A 122 1.48 -3.69 -14.50
C VAL A 122 0.47 -2.87 -15.30
N LEU A 123 -0.06 -1.81 -14.69
CA LEU A 123 -0.96 -0.84 -15.33
C LEU A 123 -0.18 0.30 -15.98
N SER A 124 0.79 0.82 -15.23
CA SER A 124 1.61 1.94 -15.66
C SER A 124 2.95 1.95 -14.97
N LEU A 125 3.94 2.59 -15.59
CA LEU A 125 5.26 2.78 -15.02
C LEU A 125 5.81 4.19 -15.32
N HIS A 126 6.69 4.65 -14.46
CA HIS A 126 7.41 5.89 -14.64
C HIS A 126 8.59 5.69 -15.59
N VAL A 127 8.65 6.52 -16.62
CA VAL A 127 9.74 6.57 -17.58
C VAL A 127 10.58 7.82 -17.30
N PRO A 128 11.80 7.68 -16.73
CA PRO A 128 12.61 8.83 -16.29
C PRO A 128 12.95 9.79 -17.44
N GLU A 129 13.26 9.27 -18.60
CA GLU A 129 13.64 10.05 -19.80
C GLU A 129 12.50 10.97 -20.25
N ARG A 130 11.25 10.52 -20.09
CA ARG A 130 10.04 11.29 -20.42
C ARG A 130 9.50 12.10 -19.26
N LYS A 131 10.03 11.88 -18.04
CA LYS A 131 9.50 12.42 -16.77
C LYS A 131 7.98 12.22 -16.64
N ALA A 132 7.49 11.10 -17.11
CA ALA A 132 6.07 10.79 -17.23
C ALA A 132 5.76 9.37 -16.78
N ILE A 133 4.51 9.16 -16.36
CA ILE A 133 3.93 7.84 -16.16
C ILE A 133 3.26 7.45 -17.47
N VAL A 134 3.58 6.25 -17.97
CA VAL A 134 3.02 5.72 -19.21
C VAL A 134 2.28 4.42 -18.92
N SER A 135 1.15 4.23 -19.61
CA SER A 135 0.45 2.94 -19.62
C SER A 135 1.27 1.92 -20.40
N VAL A 136 1.20 0.66 -19.97
CA VAL A 136 1.94 -0.43 -20.61
C VAL A 136 1.00 -1.38 -21.34
N SER A 137 1.53 -2.08 -22.33
CA SER A 137 0.87 -3.16 -23.06
C SER A 137 1.73 -4.43 -22.97
N GLY A 138 1.16 -5.59 -23.33
CA GLY A 138 1.96 -6.81 -23.49
C GLY A 138 2.11 -7.70 -22.26
N GLY A 139 1.18 -7.62 -21.31
CA GLY A 139 1.08 -8.63 -20.25
C GLY A 139 2.23 -8.63 -19.22
N LEU A 140 2.81 -7.46 -18.94
CA LEU A 140 3.83 -7.31 -17.91
C LEU A 140 3.23 -7.64 -16.54
N TYR A 141 3.95 -8.41 -15.75
CA TYR A 141 3.52 -8.72 -14.38
C TYR A 141 4.69 -8.79 -13.41
N VAL A 142 4.36 -8.56 -12.15
CA VAL A 142 5.24 -8.72 -10.99
C VAL A 142 4.58 -9.69 -10.03
N ASN A 143 5.30 -10.68 -9.57
CA ASN A 143 4.83 -11.59 -8.53
C ASN A 143 5.71 -11.44 -7.30
N PHE A 144 5.08 -11.33 -6.13
CA PHE A 144 5.76 -11.33 -4.84
C PHE A 144 5.47 -12.62 -4.10
N ASP A 145 6.49 -13.38 -3.73
CA ASP A 145 6.42 -14.36 -2.66
C ASP A 145 6.99 -13.76 -1.35
N ARG A 146 7.17 -14.55 -0.30
CA ARG A 146 7.61 -14.03 1.01
C ARG A 146 9.02 -13.43 1.00
N SER A 147 9.84 -13.71 -0.01
CA SER A 147 11.24 -13.30 -0.08
C SER A 147 11.71 -12.87 -1.48
N HIS A 148 11.02 -13.34 -2.51
CA HIS A 148 11.38 -13.07 -3.90
C HIS A 148 10.33 -12.23 -4.60
N VAL A 149 10.83 -11.40 -5.51
CA VAL A 149 10.06 -10.73 -6.54
C VAL A 149 10.50 -11.28 -7.89
N PHE A 150 9.55 -11.64 -8.72
CA PHE A 150 9.82 -12.17 -10.05
C PHE A 150 8.67 -11.84 -11.01
N GLY A 151 8.92 -11.96 -12.31
CA GLY A 151 7.88 -11.64 -13.27
C GLY A 151 8.37 -11.57 -14.69
N ASN A 152 7.56 -10.94 -15.54
CA ASN A 152 7.86 -10.69 -16.94
C ASN A 152 7.92 -9.18 -17.18
N SER A 153 9.02 -8.73 -17.78
CA SER A 153 9.28 -7.31 -18.08
C SER A 153 8.97 -6.92 -19.54
N GLY A 154 8.40 -7.84 -20.30
CA GLY A 154 8.06 -7.67 -21.71
C GLY A 154 8.76 -8.71 -22.58
N CYS A 155 10.06 -8.61 -22.76
CA CYS A 155 10.87 -9.59 -23.48
C CYS A 155 11.41 -10.68 -22.56
N ASN A 156 11.90 -10.28 -21.40
CA ASN A 156 12.60 -11.15 -20.47
C ASN A 156 11.82 -11.36 -19.17
N THR A 157 12.15 -12.46 -18.49
CA THR A 157 11.75 -12.66 -17.10
C THR A 157 12.82 -12.10 -16.18
N PHE A 158 12.40 -11.67 -15.01
CA PHE A 158 13.28 -11.18 -13.96
C PHE A 158 13.01 -11.87 -12.64
N GLN A 159 14.01 -11.89 -11.76
CA GLN A 159 13.85 -12.31 -10.36
C GLN A 159 14.86 -11.59 -9.47
N GLY A 160 14.50 -11.43 -8.21
CA GLY A 160 15.35 -10.83 -7.19
C GLY A 160 14.78 -11.02 -5.79
N LEU A 161 15.48 -10.51 -4.80
CA LEU A 161 15.01 -10.48 -3.42
C LEU A 161 14.29 -9.14 -3.17
N TRP A 162 13.31 -9.19 -2.29
CA TRP A 162 12.67 -7.98 -1.77
C TRP A 162 12.49 -8.06 -0.26
N SER A 163 12.28 -6.93 0.37
CA SER A 163 12.05 -6.84 1.80
C SER A 163 11.16 -5.68 2.17
N LEU A 164 10.42 -5.84 3.28
CA LEU A 164 9.58 -4.81 3.88
C LEU A 164 10.03 -4.49 5.29
N LYS A 165 9.98 -3.19 5.60
CA LYS A 165 10.07 -2.70 6.98
C LYS A 165 9.04 -1.57 7.13
N GLY A 166 7.84 -1.91 7.64
CA GLY A 166 6.70 -1.00 7.61
C GLY A 166 6.35 -0.60 6.16
N LYS A 167 6.32 0.68 5.85
CA LYS A 167 6.11 1.18 4.48
C LYS A 167 7.37 1.17 3.60
N LYS A 168 8.54 0.96 4.16
CA LYS A 168 9.76 0.88 3.37
C LYS A 168 9.83 -0.46 2.67
N MET A 169 9.88 -0.42 1.34
CA MET A 169 10.08 -1.57 0.48
C MET A 169 11.43 -1.42 -0.21
N ARG A 170 12.17 -2.51 -0.28
CA ARG A 170 13.40 -2.57 -1.08
C ARG A 170 13.33 -3.76 -2.00
N ILE A 171 13.59 -3.51 -3.27
CA ILE A 171 13.80 -4.54 -4.29
C ILE A 171 15.31 -4.55 -4.56
N GLY A 172 15.92 -5.71 -4.36
CA GLY A 172 17.34 -5.93 -4.57
C GLY A 172 17.70 -5.97 -6.05
N LYS A 173 18.97 -6.31 -6.35
CA LYS A 173 19.41 -6.47 -7.73
C LYS A 173 18.59 -7.56 -8.42
N LEU A 174 18.04 -7.23 -9.57
CA LEU A 174 17.27 -8.15 -10.41
C LEU A 174 18.20 -8.89 -11.36
N ALA A 175 18.07 -10.22 -11.39
CA ALA A 175 18.63 -11.04 -12.46
C ALA A 175 17.58 -11.18 -13.56
N THR A 176 18.01 -11.10 -14.83
CA THR A 176 17.14 -11.20 -16.00
C THR A 176 17.64 -12.26 -16.97
N THR A 177 16.73 -12.85 -17.75
CA THR A 177 17.13 -13.57 -18.97
C THR A 177 17.64 -12.55 -20.01
N SER A 178 18.27 -13.01 -21.10
CA SER A 178 18.91 -12.15 -22.11
C SER A 178 18.40 -12.48 -23.51
N LYS A 179 17.09 -12.50 -23.69
CA LYS A 179 16.49 -12.60 -25.03
C LYS A 179 16.53 -11.22 -25.70
N GLU A 180 16.65 -11.23 -27.02
CA GLU A 180 16.51 -10.04 -27.84
C GLU A 180 15.10 -9.98 -28.44
N CYS A 181 14.45 -8.84 -28.32
CA CYS A 181 13.14 -8.55 -28.87
C CYS A 181 13.17 -7.22 -29.62
N GLU A 182 12.04 -6.80 -30.16
CA GLU A 182 11.90 -5.51 -30.83
C GLU A 182 12.30 -4.34 -29.91
N GLU A 183 12.80 -3.27 -30.52
CA GLU A 183 13.44 -2.15 -29.79
C GLU A 183 12.50 -1.46 -28.80
N ASP A 184 11.22 -1.32 -29.12
CA ASP A 184 10.21 -0.74 -28.25
C ASP A 184 9.92 -1.62 -27.03
N ILE A 185 9.89 -2.97 -27.19
CA ILE A 185 9.75 -3.93 -26.10
C ILE A 185 10.97 -3.88 -25.18
N MET A 186 12.18 -3.82 -25.75
CA MET A 186 13.41 -3.69 -24.97
C MET A 186 13.49 -2.36 -24.22
N THR A 187 12.96 -1.30 -24.81
CA THR A 187 12.87 0.02 -24.15
C THR A 187 11.89 -0.01 -22.96
N GLN A 188 10.71 -0.63 -23.14
CA GLN A 188 9.73 -0.81 -22.06
C GLN A 188 10.30 -1.68 -20.93
N GLU A 189 11.01 -2.76 -21.26
CA GLU A 189 11.68 -3.63 -20.29
C GLU A 189 12.70 -2.85 -19.44
N LYS A 190 13.58 -2.08 -20.06
CA LYS A 190 14.56 -1.23 -19.36
C LYS A 190 13.87 -0.27 -18.40
N ALA A 191 12.80 0.37 -18.84
CA ALA A 191 12.02 1.28 -18.02
C ALA A 191 11.38 0.57 -16.84
N MET A 192 10.82 -0.63 -17.02
CA MET A 192 10.22 -1.44 -15.95
C MET A 192 11.25 -1.87 -14.91
N LEU A 193 12.39 -2.40 -15.35
CA LEU A 193 13.46 -2.85 -14.44
C LEU A 193 14.04 -1.66 -13.64
N HIS A 194 14.21 -0.50 -14.29
CA HIS A 194 14.60 0.73 -13.63
C HIS A 194 13.55 1.16 -12.58
N ALA A 195 12.27 1.14 -12.96
CA ALA A 195 11.19 1.51 -12.07
C ALA A 195 11.10 0.59 -10.84
N LEU A 196 11.31 -0.72 -10.99
CA LEU A 196 11.40 -1.67 -9.88
C LEU A 196 12.59 -1.37 -8.96
N GLY A 197 13.75 -1.07 -9.52
CA GLY A 197 14.96 -0.72 -8.76
C GLY A 197 14.86 0.60 -7.98
N ALA A 198 13.98 1.50 -8.42
CA ALA A 198 13.75 2.80 -7.78
C ALA A 198 12.72 2.76 -6.63
N VAL A 199 12.15 1.59 -6.31
CA VAL A 199 11.12 1.45 -5.28
C VAL A 199 11.73 1.62 -3.89
N GLU A 200 11.14 2.53 -3.10
CA GLU A 200 11.49 2.75 -1.69
C GLU A 200 10.31 2.58 -0.74
N SER A 201 9.08 2.68 -1.25
CA SER A 201 7.88 2.50 -0.45
C SER A 201 6.70 2.03 -1.31
N TRP A 202 5.59 1.76 -0.67
CA TRP A 202 4.40 1.26 -1.33
C TRP A 202 3.11 1.81 -0.72
N ARG A 203 2.02 1.74 -1.48
CA ARG A 203 0.67 2.08 -1.04
C ARG A 203 -0.32 1.15 -1.75
N LEU A 204 -1.14 0.47 -0.98
CA LEU A 204 -2.24 -0.35 -1.47
C LEU A 204 -3.55 0.43 -1.32
N THR A 205 -4.34 0.50 -2.39
CA THR A 205 -5.65 1.13 -2.42
C THR A 205 -6.59 0.18 -3.14
N GLY A 206 -7.46 -0.50 -2.39
CA GLY A 206 -8.26 -1.58 -2.94
C GLY A 206 -7.37 -2.64 -3.60
N GLU A 207 -7.60 -2.89 -4.87
CA GLU A 207 -6.84 -3.86 -5.67
C GLU A 207 -5.64 -3.25 -6.42
N VAL A 208 -5.34 -1.96 -6.19
CA VAL A 208 -4.23 -1.27 -6.86
C VAL A 208 -3.06 -1.07 -5.89
N LEU A 209 -1.92 -1.65 -6.23
CA LEU A 209 -0.65 -1.46 -5.54
C LEU A 209 0.18 -0.42 -6.28
N HIS A 210 0.47 0.69 -5.61
CA HIS A 210 1.43 1.69 -6.06
C HIS A 210 2.77 1.44 -5.41
N LEU A 211 3.78 1.18 -6.21
CA LEU A 211 5.18 1.18 -5.78
C LEU A 211 5.73 2.58 -5.98
N LEU A 212 6.34 3.14 -4.94
CA LEU A 212 6.71 4.56 -4.87
C LEU A 212 8.22 4.72 -4.80
N ARG A 213 8.73 5.78 -5.46
CA ARG A 213 10.12 6.22 -5.38
C ARG A 213 10.39 6.98 -4.08
N GLY A 214 11.66 7.29 -3.81
CA GLY A 214 12.09 8.04 -2.64
C GLY A 214 11.53 9.48 -2.55
N ASP A 215 11.17 10.09 -3.69
CA ASP A 215 10.49 11.38 -3.77
C ASP A 215 8.97 11.29 -3.50
N GLY A 216 8.45 10.09 -3.25
CA GLY A 216 7.02 9.80 -3.06
C GLY A 216 6.22 9.72 -4.38
N GLY A 217 6.87 9.91 -5.52
CA GLY A 217 6.25 9.73 -6.83
C GLY A 217 6.01 8.26 -7.16
N ILE A 218 4.98 7.99 -7.97
CA ILE A 218 4.66 6.63 -8.42
C ILE A 218 5.79 6.13 -9.34
N SER A 219 6.34 4.97 -9.02
CA SER A 219 7.26 4.21 -9.88
C SER A 219 6.50 3.23 -10.77
N LEU A 220 5.62 2.41 -10.16
CA LEU A 220 4.71 1.50 -10.87
C LEU A 220 3.33 1.56 -10.23
N SER A 221 2.30 1.39 -11.06
CA SER A 221 0.96 1.04 -10.61
C SER A 221 0.63 -0.36 -11.09
N LEU A 222 0.17 -1.19 -10.18
CA LEU A 222 -0.06 -2.61 -10.36
C LEU A 222 -1.49 -2.94 -9.94
N PHE A 223 -2.15 -3.85 -10.65
CA PHE A 223 -3.47 -4.36 -10.32
C PHE A 223 -3.40 -5.83 -9.92
N LYS A 224 -4.12 -6.23 -8.88
CA LYS A 224 -4.13 -7.61 -8.39
C LYS A 224 -4.70 -8.53 -9.47
N SER A 225 -3.91 -9.53 -9.91
CA SER A 225 -4.44 -10.58 -10.78
C SER A 225 -5.34 -11.50 -9.95
N GLU A 226 -6.58 -11.69 -10.37
CA GLU A 226 -7.41 -12.75 -9.82
C GLU A 226 -6.77 -14.11 -10.19
N VAL A 227 -6.19 -14.79 -9.22
CA VAL A 227 -5.83 -16.19 -9.38
C VAL A 227 -7.14 -16.98 -9.44
N LYS A 228 -7.56 -17.41 -10.63
CA LYS A 228 -8.61 -18.43 -10.75
C LYS A 228 -8.16 -19.62 -9.91
N LYS A 229 -8.78 -19.81 -8.74
CA LYS A 229 -8.70 -21.07 -8.02
C LYS A 229 -9.27 -22.12 -8.98
N GLN A 230 -8.40 -22.89 -9.61
CA GLN A 230 -8.83 -24.13 -10.28
C GLN A 230 -9.45 -24.99 -9.19
N ALA A 231 -10.78 -25.07 -9.21
CA ALA A 231 -11.51 -26.07 -8.46
C ALA A 231 -11.04 -27.43 -8.99
N ASN A 232 -10.27 -28.14 -8.19
CA ASN A 232 -10.02 -29.57 -8.40
C ASN A 232 -11.36 -30.29 -8.23
N SER A 233 -12.11 -30.41 -9.32
CA SER A 233 -13.19 -31.36 -9.44
C SER A 233 -12.57 -32.73 -9.65
N THR A 234 -12.24 -33.40 -8.57
CA THR A 234 -12.01 -34.83 -8.56
C THR A 234 -13.38 -35.48 -8.74
N SER A 235 -13.74 -35.71 -9.97
CA SER A 235 -14.79 -36.65 -10.32
C SER A 235 -14.35 -38.04 -9.80
N ARG A 236 -14.95 -38.49 -8.73
CA ARG A 236 -15.01 -39.92 -8.42
C ARG A 236 -16.20 -40.49 -9.19
N GLU A 237 -15.94 -40.90 -10.40
CA GLU A 237 -16.69 -42.01 -11.00
C GLU A 237 -16.06 -43.27 -10.42
N GLY A 238 -16.85 -44.04 -9.77
CA GLY A 238 -16.54 -45.36 -9.24
C GLY A 238 -17.83 -46.16 -9.23
N GLU A 239 -17.81 -47.21 -9.94
CA GLU A 239 -18.71 -48.34 -10.04
C GLU A 239 -19.53 -48.67 -8.78
#